data_a1e006676a9b767dd57c9f1c3bb95824
#
_entry.id   a1e006676a9b767dd57c9f1c3bb95824
#
_cell.length_a   1.000
_cell.length_b   1.000
_cell.length_c   1.000
_cell.angle_alpha   90.00
_cell.angle_beta   90.00
_cell.angle_gamma   90.00
#
_symmetry.space_group_name_H-M   'P 1'
#
loop_
_entity.id
_entity.type
_entity.pdbx_description
1 polymer ?
#
loop_
_entity_poly.entity_id
_entity_poly.type
_entity_poly.pdbx_seq_one_letter_code
_entity_poly.pdbx_strand_id
1 'polypeptide(L)'
;MKITFDPAKNASNKIKHGLSFTLIKRWDWSNAVIKEDCRYDYPERRYRAFCVIDRQLYALVFTPRANTIHAISLRKARISEINKLI
;
A
#
# COMPACT_ATOMS: atom_id res chain seq x y z
N MET A 1 -6.97 12.85 1.63
CA MET A 1 -7.64 11.54 1.74
C MET A 1 -7.33 10.94 3.11
N LYS A 2 -8.32 10.45 3.79
CA LYS A 2 -8.15 9.89 5.13
C LYS A 2 -7.63 8.46 5.05
N ILE A 3 -6.65 8.14 5.91
CA ILE A 3 -6.04 6.82 5.96
C ILE A 3 -6.35 6.19 7.31
N THR A 4 -6.81 4.94 7.28
CA THR A 4 -7.07 4.16 8.50
C THR A 4 -6.25 2.88 8.45
N PHE A 5 -6.01 2.29 9.61
CA PHE A 5 -5.36 0.99 9.72
C PHE A 5 -5.61 0.39 11.10
N ASP A 6 -5.48 -0.92 11.17
CA ASP A 6 -5.52 -1.65 12.44
C ASP A 6 -4.16 -1.45 13.13
N PRO A 7 -4.13 -0.93 14.39
CA PRO A 7 -2.87 -0.75 15.12
C PRO A 7 -2.05 -2.03 15.26
N ALA A 8 -2.69 -3.18 15.44
CA ALA A 8 -1.99 -4.46 15.54
C ALA A 8 -1.30 -4.81 14.22
N LYS A 9 -1.94 -4.52 13.07
CA LYS A 9 -1.34 -4.73 11.77
C LYS A 9 -0.20 -3.76 11.49
N ASN A 10 -0.30 -2.52 11.97
CA ASN A 10 0.81 -1.57 11.87
C ASN A 10 2.02 -2.07 12.66
N ALA A 11 1.81 -2.59 13.87
CA ALA A 11 2.89 -3.16 14.67
C ALA A 11 3.54 -4.36 13.97
N SER A 12 2.73 -5.27 13.42
CA SER A 12 3.23 -6.42 12.65
C SER A 12 4.01 -5.98 11.42
N ASN A 13 3.53 -4.95 10.72
CA ASN A 13 4.18 -4.43 9.53
C ASN A 13 5.55 -3.82 9.86
N LYS A 14 5.67 -3.14 11.00
CA LYS A 14 6.95 -2.60 11.48
C LYS A 14 7.95 -3.72 11.75
N ILE A 15 7.50 -4.81 12.37
CA ILE A 15 8.36 -5.97 12.65
C ILE A 15 8.78 -6.66 11.35
N LYS A 16 7.83 -6.90 10.45
CA LYS A 16 8.06 -7.66 9.23
C LYS A 16 8.83 -6.89 8.17
N HIS A 17 8.54 -5.61 8.01
CA HIS A 17 9.07 -4.78 6.91
C HIS A 17 9.83 -3.53 7.38
N GLY A 18 9.85 -3.24 8.67
CA GLY A 18 10.50 -2.06 9.21
C GLY A 18 9.79 -0.75 8.88
N LEU A 19 8.52 -0.79 8.50
CA LEU A 19 7.78 0.38 8.02
C LEU A 19 6.48 0.58 8.80
N SER A 20 6.22 1.85 9.15
CA SER A 20 4.94 2.27 9.72
C SER A 20 4.00 2.72 8.61
N PHE A 21 2.69 2.45 8.76
CA PHE A 21 1.68 2.95 7.83
C PHE A 21 1.58 4.48 7.80
N THR A 22 2.19 5.18 8.75
CA THR A 22 2.24 6.64 8.72
C THR A 22 3.00 7.18 7.49
N LEU A 23 3.86 6.37 6.87
CA LEU A 23 4.54 6.73 5.63
C LEU A 23 3.55 7.04 4.51
N ILE A 24 2.35 6.46 4.55
CA ILE A 24 1.31 6.66 3.53
C ILE A 24 0.87 8.12 3.45
N LYS A 25 1.04 8.90 4.52
CA LYS A 25 0.75 10.34 4.50
C LYS A 25 1.60 11.10 3.48
N ARG A 26 2.75 10.54 3.08
CA ARG A 26 3.64 11.09 2.08
C ARG A 26 3.37 10.54 0.67
N TRP A 27 2.32 9.72 0.52
CA TRP A 27 1.99 9.08 -0.76
C TRP A 27 1.49 10.11 -1.76
N ASP A 28 2.11 10.15 -2.93
CA ASP A 28 1.67 11.01 -4.03
C ASP A 28 0.71 10.19 -4.91
N TRP A 29 -0.56 10.28 -4.62
CA TRP A 29 -1.58 9.51 -5.30
C TRP A 29 -1.73 9.85 -6.77
N SER A 30 -1.38 11.08 -7.17
CA SER A 30 -1.46 11.48 -8.58
C SER A 30 -0.41 10.81 -9.45
N ASN A 31 0.72 10.39 -8.86
CA ASN A 31 1.81 9.72 -9.57
C ASN A 31 1.94 8.24 -9.20
N ALA A 32 1.08 7.73 -8.34
CA ALA A 32 1.13 6.33 -7.96
C ALA A 32 0.61 5.43 -9.07
N VAL A 33 1.20 4.25 -9.21
CA VAL A 33 0.69 3.19 -10.08
C VAL A 33 -0.24 2.33 -9.24
N ILE A 34 -1.51 2.24 -9.63
CA ILE A 34 -2.54 1.54 -8.85
C ILE A 34 -3.13 0.43 -9.71
N LYS A 35 -3.18 -0.79 -9.15
CA LYS A 35 -3.78 -1.95 -9.78
C LYS A 35 -4.62 -2.71 -8.76
N GLU A 36 -5.74 -3.26 -9.22
CA GLU A 36 -6.54 -4.15 -8.37
C GLU A 36 -5.75 -5.42 -8.08
N ASP A 37 -5.79 -5.86 -6.81
CA ASP A 37 -5.13 -7.09 -6.39
C ASP A 37 -6.11 -8.25 -6.52
N CYS A 38 -5.98 -8.98 -7.63
CA CYS A 38 -6.85 -10.12 -7.96
C CYS A 38 -6.14 -11.47 -7.74
N ARG A 39 -5.01 -11.48 -6.99
CA ARG A 39 -4.24 -12.72 -6.76
C ARG A 39 -5.00 -13.76 -5.96
N TYR A 40 -5.91 -13.32 -5.12
CA TYR A 40 -6.73 -14.18 -4.25
C TYR A 40 -8.17 -13.69 -4.25
N ASP A 41 -9.08 -14.56 -3.81
CA ASP A 41 -10.50 -14.22 -3.63
C ASP A 41 -10.67 -13.59 -2.24
N TYR A 42 -10.58 -12.26 -2.19
CA TYR A 42 -10.71 -11.52 -0.95
C TYR A 42 -12.18 -11.17 -0.64
N PRO A 43 -12.56 -11.08 0.63
CA PRO A 43 -13.92 -10.64 0.99
C PRO A 43 -14.18 -9.18 0.62
N GLU A 44 -13.15 -8.35 0.50
CA GLU A 44 -13.24 -6.95 0.03
C GLU A 44 -12.29 -6.77 -1.15
N ARG A 45 -12.59 -5.82 -2.04
CA ARG A 45 -11.66 -5.46 -3.11
C ARG A 45 -10.39 -4.88 -2.50
N ARG A 46 -9.25 -5.34 -2.96
CA ARG A 46 -7.94 -4.85 -2.57
C ARG A 46 -7.20 -4.31 -3.77
N TYR A 47 -6.40 -3.28 -3.52
CA TYR A 47 -5.58 -2.64 -4.54
C TYR A 47 -4.14 -2.61 -4.10
N ARG A 48 -3.25 -2.62 -5.07
CA ARG A 48 -1.82 -2.37 -4.85
C ARG A 48 -1.51 -1.00 -5.42
N ALA A 49 -0.87 -0.15 -4.62
CA ALA A 49 -0.40 1.16 -5.04
C ALA A 49 1.11 1.23 -4.88
N PHE A 50 1.81 1.63 -5.93
CA PHE A 50 3.25 1.80 -5.92
C PHE A 50 3.59 3.27 -5.98
N CYS A 51 4.51 3.72 -5.13
CA CYS A 51 4.90 5.12 -5.06
C CYS A 51 6.37 5.24 -4.66
N VAL A 52 7.06 6.21 -5.24
CA VAL A 52 8.43 6.54 -4.87
C VAL A 52 8.41 7.64 -3.81
N ILE A 53 9.09 7.41 -2.70
CA ILE A 53 9.29 8.39 -1.63
C ILE A 53 10.77 8.39 -1.30
N ASP A 54 11.42 9.53 -1.37
CA ASP A 54 12.85 9.67 -1.08
C ASP A 54 13.70 8.64 -1.86
N ARG A 55 13.45 8.50 -3.17
CA ARG A 55 14.18 7.62 -4.09
C ARG A 55 13.97 6.13 -3.84
N GLN A 56 13.05 5.76 -2.97
CA GLN A 56 12.72 4.37 -2.70
C GLN A 56 11.29 4.08 -3.18
N LEU A 57 11.12 3.00 -3.92
CA LEU A 57 9.80 2.51 -4.32
C LEU A 57 9.18 1.70 -3.18
N TYR A 58 7.91 1.96 -2.93
CA TYR A 58 7.11 1.24 -1.94
C TYR A 58 5.87 0.65 -2.57
N ALA A 59 5.39 -0.44 -1.99
CA ALA A 59 4.14 -1.08 -2.38
C ALA A 59 3.18 -1.08 -1.18
N LEU A 60 2.00 -0.55 -1.40
CA LEU A 60 0.92 -0.51 -0.42
C LEU A 60 -0.21 -1.40 -0.90
N VAL A 61 -0.69 -2.29 -0.02
CA VAL A 61 -1.95 -2.99 -0.23
C VAL A 61 -2.99 -2.30 0.63
N PHE A 62 -4.10 -1.93 0.01
CA PHE A 62 -5.18 -1.24 0.71
C PHE A 62 -6.54 -1.65 0.19
N THR A 63 -7.57 -1.38 0.98
CA THR A 63 -8.97 -1.49 0.55
C THR A 63 -9.65 -0.13 0.73
N PRO A 64 -10.37 0.37 -0.29
CA PRO A 64 -11.13 1.60 -0.12
C PRO A 64 -12.37 1.34 0.72
N ARG A 65 -12.67 2.24 1.65
CA ARG A 65 -13.88 2.20 2.50
C ARG A 65 -14.48 3.60 2.58
N ALA A 66 -15.64 3.79 1.94
CA ALA A 66 -16.28 5.11 1.85
C ALA A 66 -15.25 6.16 1.36
N ASN A 67 -14.96 7.19 2.13
CA ASN A 67 -14.00 8.23 1.77
C ASN A 67 -12.61 7.99 2.36
N THR A 68 -12.30 6.75 2.76
CA THR A 68 -11.02 6.42 3.38
C THR A 68 -10.28 5.33 2.62
N ILE A 69 -8.98 5.27 2.85
CA ILE A 69 -8.14 4.17 2.44
C ILE A 69 -7.76 3.40 3.69
N HIS A 70 -8.08 2.10 3.73
CA HIS A 70 -7.71 1.24 4.83
C HIS A 70 -6.45 0.46 4.45
N ALA A 71 -5.33 0.78 5.08
CA ALA A 71 -4.03 0.18 4.80
C ALA A 71 -3.96 -1.24 5.36
N ILE A 72 -3.47 -2.18 4.56
CA ILE A 72 -3.36 -3.59 4.92
C ILE A 72 -1.91 -4.02 5.06
N SER A 73 -1.05 -3.60 4.12
CA SER A 73 0.36 -3.98 4.10
C SER A 73 1.18 -2.90 3.39
N LEU A 74 2.38 -2.64 3.90
CA LEU A 74 3.31 -1.66 3.30
C LEU A 74 4.71 -2.26 3.33
N ARG A 75 5.38 -2.26 2.18
CA ARG A 75 6.75 -2.77 2.07
C ARG A 75 7.53 -2.01 1.00
N LYS A 76 8.84 -2.14 1.05
CA LYS A 76 9.68 -1.71 -0.06
C LYS A 76 9.43 -2.62 -1.27
N ALA A 77 9.55 -2.04 -2.47
CA ALA A 77 9.33 -2.76 -3.71
C ALA A 77 10.46 -2.49 -4.69
N ARG A 78 10.51 -3.30 -5.76
CA ARG A 78 11.46 -3.14 -6.86
C ARG A 78 10.69 -2.68 -8.11
N ILE A 79 11.38 -1.94 -8.97
CA ILE A 79 10.78 -1.45 -10.22
C ILE A 79 10.29 -2.62 -11.10
N SER A 80 10.98 -3.76 -11.05
CA SER A 80 10.55 -4.95 -11.78
C SER A 80 9.13 -5.40 -11.41
N GLU A 81 8.67 -5.10 -10.20
CA GLU A 81 7.31 -5.45 -9.78
C GLU A 81 6.26 -4.61 -10.51
N ILE A 82 6.55 -3.34 -10.79
CA ILE A 82 5.66 -2.49 -11.60
C ILE A 82 5.60 -3.02 -13.02
N ASN A 83 6.74 -3.38 -13.60
CA ASN A 83 6.81 -3.85 -14.98
C ASN A 83 5.95 -5.10 -15.21
N LYS A 84 5.78 -5.94 -14.20
CA LYS A 84 4.92 -7.12 -14.28
C LYS A 84 3.42 -6.79 -14.27
N LEU A 85 3.05 -5.56 -13.87
CA LEU A 85 1.66 -5.14 -13.80
C LEU A 85 1.18 -4.48 -15.09
N ILE A 86 2.09 -4.09 -15.95
CA ILE A 86 1.83 -3.43 -17.22
C ILE A 86 1.85 -4.48 -18.39
#